data_9a693dc844cf20c96cfe28dbab379f82
#
_entry.id   9a693dc844cf20c96cfe28dbab379f82
#
_cell.length_a   1.000
_cell.length_b   1.000
_cell.length_c   1.000
_cell.angle_alpha   90.00
_cell.angle_beta   90.00
_cell.angle_gamma   90.00
#
_symmetry.space_group_name_H-M   'P 1'
#
loop_
_entity.id
_entity.type
_entity.pdbx_description
1 polymer ?
#
loop_
_entity_poly.entity_id
_entity_poly.type
_entity_poly.pdbx_seq_one_letter_code
_entity_poly.pdbx_strand_id
1 'polypeptide(L)'
;MKKLLQISSALIVMLMLVSTAQAQTDVRIQSVFLYNFTRLVAWPAEYQSGDFIVAVYGNSPMMQEVQDMANTKRAGSQNIVAANFNSVDDITKCHILYVPSNQSRRIPEIVEALKAKNINALVVSDARNGISNGAVINFTVVDSRQRFELSQDNARSMGLSTGGEISRLAILAD
;
A
#
# COMPACT_ATOMS: atom_id res chain seq x y z
N MET A 1 -18.92 39.71 -21.85
CA MET A 1 -18.49 38.36 -22.23
C MET A 1 -17.08 38.02 -21.75
N LYS A 2 -16.02 38.83 -22.00
CA LYS A 2 -14.64 38.53 -21.55
C LYS A 2 -14.46 38.34 -20.05
N LYS A 3 -15.14 39.16 -19.19
CA LYS A 3 -15.05 39.01 -17.71
C LYS A 3 -15.71 37.74 -17.19
N LEU A 4 -16.80 37.26 -17.78
CA LEU A 4 -17.45 36.00 -17.44
C LEU A 4 -16.56 34.79 -17.80
N LEU A 5 -15.87 34.87 -18.93
CA LEU A 5 -14.94 33.81 -19.37
C LEU A 5 -13.71 33.70 -18.45
N GLN A 6 -13.21 34.85 -17.96
CA GLN A 6 -12.10 34.90 -17.01
C GLN A 6 -12.47 34.34 -15.62
N ILE A 7 -13.69 34.64 -15.14
CA ILE A 7 -14.17 34.09 -13.85
C ILE A 7 -14.38 32.58 -13.95
N SER A 8 -14.93 32.07 -15.06
CA SER A 8 -15.12 30.65 -15.30
C SER A 8 -13.78 29.92 -15.37
N SER A 9 -12.76 30.47 -16.02
CA SER A 9 -11.42 29.91 -16.11
C SER A 9 -10.73 29.86 -14.75
N ALA A 10 -10.85 30.90 -13.93
CA ALA A 10 -10.26 30.94 -12.60
C ALA A 10 -10.92 29.91 -11.64
N LEU A 11 -12.24 29.71 -11.76
CA LEU A 11 -12.98 28.73 -10.96
C LEU A 11 -12.57 27.30 -11.29
N ILE A 12 -12.37 26.99 -12.58
CA ILE A 12 -11.92 25.66 -13.03
C ILE A 12 -10.50 25.35 -12.53
N VAL A 13 -9.60 26.32 -12.57
CA VAL A 13 -8.22 26.16 -12.06
C VAL A 13 -8.23 25.93 -10.54
N MET A 14 -9.08 26.66 -9.81
CA MET A 14 -9.21 26.49 -8.35
C MET A 14 -9.78 25.11 -7.97
N LEU A 15 -10.74 24.55 -8.73
CA LEU A 15 -11.24 23.20 -8.51
C LEU A 15 -10.18 22.11 -8.75
N MET A 16 -9.30 22.28 -9.73
CA MET A 16 -8.24 21.31 -10.01
C MET A 16 -7.18 21.29 -8.89
N LEU A 17 -6.88 22.42 -8.26
CA LEU A 17 -5.91 22.49 -7.17
C LEU A 17 -6.39 21.80 -5.89
N VAL A 18 -7.69 21.80 -5.60
CA VAL A 18 -8.26 21.14 -4.42
C VAL A 18 -8.17 19.61 -4.56
N SER A 19 -8.40 19.07 -5.76
CA SER A 19 -8.35 17.61 -5.98
C SER A 19 -6.96 17.00 -5.80
N THR A 20 -5.91 17.73 -6.15
CA THR A 20 -4.51 17.24 -5.98
C THR A 20 -4.09 17.24 -4.52
N ALA A 21 -4.52 18.22 -3.74
CA ALA A 21 -4.20 18.29 -2.31
C ALA A 21 -4.84 17.16 -1.50
N GLN A 22 -6.07 16.75 -1.84
CA GLN A 22 -6.75 15.63 -1.18
C GLN A 22 -6.03 14.30 -1.45
N ALA A 23 -5.71 14.00 -2.70
CA ALA A 23 -5.02 12.78 -3.07
C ALA A 23 -3.64 12.64 -2.38
N GLN A 24 -2.89 13.74 -2.23
CA GLN A 24 -1.62 13.74 -1.52
C GLN A 24 -1.79 13.47 -0.02
N THR A 25 -2.85 13.99 0.58
CA THR A 25 -3.17 13.75 2.00
C THR A 25 -3.51 12.28 2.24
N ASP A 26 -4.29 11.66 1.35
CA ASP A 26 -4.68 10.26 1.48
C ASP A 26 -3.46 9.32 1.38
N VAL A 27 -2.57 9.53 0.43
CA VAL A 27 -1.33 8.74 0.27
C VAL A 27 -0.44 8.84 1.50
N ARG A 28 -0.31 10.04 2.08
CA ARG A 28 0.47 10.25 3.31
C ARG A 28 -0.13 9.53 4.51
N ILE A 29 -1.45 9.51 4.67
CA ILE A 29 -2.12 8.74 5.73
C ILE A 29 -1.89 7.24 5.51
N GLN A 30 -2.03 6.75 4.28
CA GLN A 30 -1.76 5.35 3.95
C GLN A 30 -0.31 4.96 4.24
N SER A 31 0.66 5.83 4.02
CA SER A 31 2.07 5.54 4.33
C SER A 31 2.32 5.35 5.83
N VAL A 32 1.59 6.09 6.69
CA VAL A 32 1.63 5.88 8.15
C VAL A 32 1.10 4.49 8.52
N PHE A 33 0.04 4.02 7.87
CA PHE A 33 -0.45 2.65 8.06
C PHE A 33 0.57 1.61 7.59
N LEU A 34 1.20 1.80 6.42
CA LEU A 34 2.26 0.91 5.93
C LEU A 34 3.39 0.78 6.96
N TYR A 35 3.82 1.90 7.55
CA TYR A 35 4.81 1.86 8.63
C TYR A 35 4.32 1.07 9.84
N ASN A 36 3.07 1.25 10.28
CA ASN A 36 2.52 0.51 11.40
C ASN A 36 2.45 -0.99 11.14
N PHE A 37 2.18 -1.41 9.90
CA PHE A 37 2.16 -2.82 9.53
C PHE A 37 3.52 -3.50 9.72
N THR A 38 4.64 -2.77 9.66
CA THR A 38 5.97 -3.34 9.95
C THR A 38 6.10 -3.94 11.35
N ARG A 39 5.21 -3.56 12.27
CA ARG A 39 5.21 -4.02 13.67
C ARG A 39 3.99 -4.90 14.02
N LEU A 40 2.93 -4.81 13.23
CA LEU A 40 1.65 -5.47 13.50
C LEU A 40 1.49 -6.80 12.77
N VAL A 41 2.35 -7.06 11.77
CA VAL A 41 2.40 -8.31 11.00
C VAL A 41 3.68 -9.05 11.35
N ALA A 42 3.60 -10.36 11.46
CA ALA A 42 4.76 -11.21 11.69
C ALA A 42 5.13 -11.96 10.41
N TRP A 43 6.38 -11.83 10.01
CA TRP A 43 7.00 -12.54 8.90
C TRP A 43 7.74 -13.79 9.38
N PRO A 44 7.97 -14.81 8.52
CA PRO A 44 8.82 -15.94 8.81
C PRO A 44 10.24 -15.53 9.28
N ALA A 45 10.94 -16.44 9.96
CA ALA A 45 12.23 -16.14 10.59
C ALA A 45 13.28 -15.59 9.62
N GLU A 46 13.28 -16.06 8.37
CA GLU A 46 14.20 -15.62 7.31
C GLU A 46 13.95 -14.17 6.82
N TYR A 47 12.88 -13.54 7.29
CA TYR A 47 12.55 -12.11 7.04
C TYR A 47 12.94 -11.21 8.21
N GLN A 48 13.34 -11.76 9.35
CA GLN A 48 13.61 -10.99 10.58
C GLN A 48 15.04 -10.44 10.66
N SER A 49 15.85 -10.66 9.62
CA SER A 49 17.25 -10.18 9.53
C SER A 49 17.51 -9.50 8.19
N GLY A 50 18.54 -8.64 8.16
CA GLY A 50 18.86 -7.82 7.00
C GLY A 50 17.94 -6.60 6.91
N ASP A 51 17.73 -6.09 5.70
CA ASP A 51 16.89 -4.91 5.45
C ASP A 51 15.39 -5.29 5.37
N PHE A 52 14.54 -4.39 5.85
CA PHE A 52 13.09 -4.48 5.72
C PHE A 52 12.65 -3.78 4.43
N ILE A 53 12.32 -4.53 3.39
CA ILE A 53 12.04 -3.98 2.07
C ILE A 53 10.55 -3.64 1.94
N VAL A 54 10.25 -2.37 1.70
CA VAL A 54 8.92 -1.87 1.33
C VAL A 54 8.95 -1.51 -0.14
N ALA A 55 8.18 -2.24 -0.94
CA ALA A 55 8.16 -2.07 -2.39
C ALA A 55 6.84 -1.44 -2.86
N VAL A 56 6.91 -0.69 -3.94
CA VAL A 56 5.77 -0.14 -4.67
C VAL A 56 5.76 -0.73 -6.08
N TYR A 57 4.59 -1.20 -6.54
CA TYR A 57 4.44 -1.71 -7.88
C TYR A 57 3.99 -0.62 -8.85
N GLY A 58 4.75 -0.43 -9.94
CA GLY A 58 4.47 0.57 -10.96
C GLY A 58 4.71 2.01 -10.49
N ASN A 59 4.06 2.95 -11.17
CA ASN A 59 4.17 4.37 -10.86
C ASN A 59 3.06 4.80 -9.89
N SER A 60 3.46 5.29 -8.71
CA SER A 60 2.54 5.75 -7.67
C SER A 60 3.19 6.84 -6.80
N PRO A 61 2.43 7.85 -6.35
CA PRO A 61 2.89 8.82 -5.35
C PRO A 61 3.37 8.18 -4.04
N MET A 62 2.90 6.96 -3.73
CA MET A 62 3.34 6.19 -2.56
C MET A 62 4.86 5.94 -2.56
N MET A 63 5.51 5.93 -3.73
CA MET A 63 6.96 5.71 -3.80
C MET A 63 7.74 6.80 -3.06
N GLN A 64 7.33 8.06 -3.16
CA GLN A 64 7.97 9.14 -2.42
C GLN A 64 7.80 8.97 -0.91
N GLU A 65 6.60 8.63 -0.46
CA GLU A 65 6.33 8.40 0.96
C GLU A 65 7.13 7.21 1.53
N VAL A 66 7.32 6.16 0.73
CA VAL A 66 8.14 4.99 1.11
C VAL A 66 9.63 5.37 1.17
N GLN A 67 10.12 6.22 0.26
CA GLN A 67 11.49 6.74 0.32
C GLN A 67 11.71 7.60 1.57
N ASP A 68 10.77 8.48 1.90
CA ASP A 68 10.83 9.31 3.11
C ASP A 68 10.79 8.45 4.39
N MET A 69 9.97 7.38 4.38
CA MET A 69 9.94 6.38 5.45
C MET A 69 11.30 5.67 5.60
N ALA A 70 11.91 5.24 4.51
CA ALA A 70 13.22 4.58 4.50
C ALA A 70 14.33 5.48 5.06
N ASN A 71 14.29 6.78 4.79
CA ASN A 71 15.26 7.75 5.27
C ASN A 71 15.11 8.09 6.76
N THR A 72 13.91 7.94 7.34
CA THR A 72 13.59 8.49 8.66
C THR A 72 13.15 7.45 9.70
N LYS A 73 12.84 6.22 9.29
CA LYS A 73 12.26 5.17 10.14
C LYS A 73 13.04 3.86 10.06
N ARG A 74 12.76 2.98 11.00
CA ARG A 74 13.24 1.59 11.06
C ARG A 74 12.08 0.65 11.37
N ALA A 75 12.19 -0.58 10.90
CA ALA A 75 11.28 -1.68 11.26
C ALA A 75 11.97 -2.54 12.34
N GLY A 76 11.69 -2.23 13.61
CA GLY A 76 12.45 -2.83 14.73
C GLY A 76 13.96 -2.52 14.62
N SER A 77 14.78 -3.54 14.51
CA SER A 77 16.24 -3.42 14.31
C SER A 77 16.65 -3.27 12.84
N GLN A 78 15.76 -3.55 11.88
CA GLN A 78 16.05 -3.55 10.45
C GLN A 78 15.97 -2.14 9.86
N ASN A 79 16.86 -1.80 8.92
CA ASN A 79 16.70 -0.59 8.10
C ASN A 79 15.56 -0.81 7.11
N ILE A 80 14.75 0.22 6.89
CA ILE A 80 13.75 0.18 5.82
C ILE A 80 14.42 0.56 4.51
N VAL A 81 14.19 -0.23 3.47
CA VAL A 81 14.67 0.01 2.10
C VAL A 81 13.48 0.13 1.17
N ALA A 82 13.44 1.21 0.42
CA ALA A 82 12.43 1.46 -0.59
C ALA A 82 12.80 0.75 -1.90
N ALA A 83 11.86 0.03 -2.50
CA ALA A 83 12.04 -0.62 -3.80
C ALA A 83 10.88 -0.28 -4.75
N ASN A 84 11.12 -0.36 -6.05
CA ASN A 84 10.07 -0.21 -7.07
C ASN A 84 10.16 -1.36 -8.06
N PHE A 85 9.02 -2.01 -8.34
CA PHE A 85 8.91 -3.05 -9.35
C PHE A 85 7.98 -2.61 -10.47
N ASN A 86 8.41 -2.69 -11.72
CA ASN A 86 7.62 -2.27 -12.88
C ASN A 86 7.02 -3.45 -13.65
N SER A 87 7.51 -4.65 -13.40
CA SER A 87 6.96 -5.89 -13.93
C SER A 87 6.88 -6.96 -12.85
N VAL A 88 6.09 -8.01 -13.09
CA VAL A 88 5.98 -9.15 -12.17
C VAL A 88 7.30 -9.94 -12.11
N ASP A 89 8.05 -9.96 -13.21
CA ASP A 89 9.33 -10.65 -13.28
C ASP A 89 10.40 -9.99 -12.41
N ASP A 90 10.33 -8.65 -12.25
CA ASP A 90 11.26 -7.86 -11.44
C ASP A 90 11.09 -8.09 -9.93
N ILE A 91 9.95 -8.68 -9.51
CA ILE A 91 9.65 -8.84 -8.09
C ILE A 91 10.66 -9.79 -7.45
N THR A 92 11.39 -9.25 -6.50
CA THR A 92 12.32 -9.95 -5.63
C THR A 92 11.81 -9.96 -4.18
N LYS A 93 12.59 -10.52 -3.24
CA LYS A 93 12.24 -10.54 -1.81
C LYS A 93 11.85 -9.14 -1.33
N CYS A 94 10.64 -9.01 -0.80
CA CYS A 94 10.17 -7.81 -0.11
C CYS A 94 9.25 -8.22 1.06
N HIS A 95 9.06 -7.32 2.03
CA HIS A 95 8.19 -7.53 3.17
C HIS A 95 6.79 -6.97 2.91
N ILE A 96 6.72 -5.77 2.36
CA ILE A 96 5.46 -5.12 1.97
C ILE A 96 5.54 -4.82 0.48
N LEU A 97 4.48 -5.15 -0.26
CA LEU A 97 4.30 -4.76 -1.65
C LEU A 97 2.99 -3.98 -1.78
N TYR A 98 3.12 -2.67 -1.98
CA TYR A 98 1.98 -1.81 -2.27
C TYR A 98 1.66 -1.83 -3.76
N VAL A 99 0.42 -2.19 -4.10
CA VAL A 99 -0.10 -2.24 -5.48
C VAL A 99 -1.22 -1.19 -5.60
N PRO A 100 -0.96 -0.07 -6.27
CA PRO A 100 -1.93 1.02 -6.39
C PRO A 100 -3.15 0.62 -7.22
N SER A 101 -4.28 1.29 -7.02
CA SER A 101 -5.57 1.02 -7.68
C SER A 101 -5.50 1.01 -9.20
N ASN A 102 -4.63 1.84 -9.80
CA ASN A 102 -4.40 1.85 -11.24
C ASN A 102 -3.68 0.57 -11.76
N GLN A 103 -3.15 -0.26 -10.87
CA GLN A 103 -2.54 -1.56 -11.15
C GLN A 103 -3.36 -2.74 -10.59
N SER A 104 -4.59 -2.50 -10.11
CA SER A 104 -5.41 -3.49 -9.42
C SER A 104 -5.66 -4.78 -10.20
N ARG A 105 -5.71 -4.71 -11.54
CA ARG A 105 -5.89 -5.89 -12.41
C ARG A 105 -4.69 -6.83 -12.37
N ARG A 106 -3.53 -6.36 -11.91
CA ARG A 106 -2.30 -7.16 -11.80
C ARG A 106 -2.19 -7.89 -10.46
N ILE A 107 -3.02 -7.57 -9.46
CA ILE A 107 -2.93 -8.18 -8.11
C ILE A 107 -2.95 -9.71 -8.19
N PRO A 108 -3.88 -10.38 -8.90
CA PRO A 108 -3.88 -11.84 -8.96
C PRO A 108 -2.57 -12.43 -9.51
N GLU A 109 -2.05 -11.86 -10.60
CA GLU A 109 -0.79 -12.28 -11.21
C GLU A 109 0.41 -12.05 -10.27
N ILE A 110 0.43 -10.89 -9.58
CA ILE A 110 1.46 -10.56 -8.59
C ILE A 110 1.45 -11.59 -7.45
N VAL A 111 0.26 -11.91 -6.90
CA VAL A 111 0.11 -12.87 -5.80
C VAL A 111 0.60 -14.26 -6.23
N GLU A 112 0.24 -14.71 -7.42
CA GLU A 112 0.70 -16.01 -7.95
C GLU A 112 2.23 -16.03 -8.15
N ALA A 113 2.81 -14.95 -8.66
CA ALA A 113 4.26 -14.85 -8.82
C ALA A 113 5.00 -14.83 -7.47
N LEU A 114 4.48 -14.12 -6.47
CA LEU A 114 5.03 -14.13 -5.12
C LEU A 114 5.03 -15.55 -4.53
N LYS A 115 3.92 -16.29 -4.67
CA LYS A 115 3.80 -17.68 -4.22
C LYS A 115 4.77 -18.58 -4.98
N ALA A 116 4.84 -18.48 -6.30
CA ALA A 116 5.73 -19.29 -7.14
C ALA A 116 7.22 -19.07 -6.79
N LYS A 117 7.57 -17.84 -6.38
CA LYS A 117 8.93 -17.47 -5.96
C LYS A 117 9.17 -17.69 -4.46
N ASN A 118 8.19 -18.23 -3.69
CA ASN A 118 8.23 -18.37 -2.23
C ASN A 118 8.55 -17.05 -1.51
N ILE A 119 7.92 -15.94 -1.95
CA ILE A 119 8.07 -14.62 -1.34
C ILE A 119 6.88 -14.35 -0.42
N ASN A 120 7.13 -14.25 0.89
CA ASN A 120 6.14 -13.97 1.92
C ASN A 120 5.95 -12.45 2.07
N ALA A 121 5.25 -11.82 1.12
CA ALA A 121 5.02 -10.38 1.12
C ALA A 121 3.61 -10.02 1.60
N LEU A 122 3.50 -8.96 2.40
CA LEU A 122 2.25 -8.32 2.71
C LEU A 122 1.80 -7.50 1.48
N VAL A 123 0.88 -8.06 0.69
CA VAL A 123 0.29 -7.34 -0.46
C VAL A 123 -0.75 -6.36 0.05
N VAL A 124 -0.51 -5.07 -0.16
CA VAL A 124 -1.38 -3.96 0.23
C VAL A 124 -1.87 -3.23 -1.00
N SER A 125 -3.16 -2.90 -1.06
CA SER A 125 -3.74 -2.15 -2.18
C SER A 125 -4.70 -1.06 -1.69
N ASP A 126 -5.09 -0.16 -2.57
CA ASP A 126 -6.18 0.81 -2.41
C ASP A 126 -7.27 0.63 -3.49
N ALA A 127 -7.34 -0.57 -4.07
CA ALA A 127 -8.28 -0.90 -5.13
C ALA A 127 -9.64 -1.30 -4.58
N ARG A 128 -10.72 -1.00 -5.30
CA ARG A 128 -12.10 -1.33 -4.89
C ARG A 128 -12.29 -2.82 -4.55
N ASN A 129 -11.61 -3.72 -5.25
CA ASN A 129 -11.71 -5.17 -5.09
C ASN A 129 -10.35 -5.78 -4.67
N GLY A 130 -9.54 -5.04 -3.88
CA GLY A 130 -8.20 -5.47 -3.52
C GLY A 130 -8.18 -6.83 -2.84
N ILE A 131 -9.01 -7.03 -1.81
CA ILE A 131 -9.08 -8.29 -1.05
C ILE A 131 -9.50 -9.47 -1.94
N SER A 132 -10.57 -9.35 -2.71
CA SER A 132 -11.06 -10.43 -3.58
C SER A 132 -10.08 -10.76 -4.72
N ASN A 133 -9.19 -9.84 -5.06
CA ASN A 133 -8.10 -10.05 -6.00
C ASN A 133 -6.84 -10.66 -5.35
N GLY A 134 -6.83 -10.88 -4.03
CA GLY A 134 -5.75 -11.54 -3.31
C GLY A 134 -4.86 -10.62 -2.48
N ALA A 135 -5.13 -9.32 -2.39
CA ALA A 135 -4.43 -8.46 -1.44
C ALA A 135 -4.74 -8.89 0.00
N VAL A 136 -3.75 -8.80 0.88
CA VAL A 136 -3.90 -9.10 2.32
C VAL A 136 -4.59 -7.93 3.02
N ILE A 137 -4.18 -6.71 2.65
CA ILE A 137 -4.74 -5.46 3.18
C ILE A 137 -5.23 -4.61 2.02
N ASN A 138 -6.38 -3.98 2.20
CA ASN A 138 -6.91 -3.02 1.25
C ASN A 138 -7.34 -1.74 1.94
N PHE A 139 -6.81 -0.61 1.50
CA PHE A 139 -7.22 0.68 2.00
C PHE A 139 -8.61 1.06 1.51
N THR A 140 -9.42 1.59 2.42
CA THR A 140 -10.79 2.04 2.15
C THR A 140 -11.10 3.30 2.94
N VAL A 141 -12.14 4.02 2.54
CA VAL A 141 -12.64 5.20 3.25
C VAL A 141 -14.03 4.89 3.79
N VAL A 142 -14.21 5.01 5.11
CA VAL A 142 -15.48 4.84 5.80
C VAL A 142 -15.73 6.09 6.65
N ASP A 143 -16.90 6.70 6.50
CA ASP A 143 -17.29 7.94 7.21
C ASP A 143 -16.21 9.04 7.08
N SER A 144 -15.71 9.24 5.86
CA SER A 144 -14.65 10.21 5.52
C SER A 144 -13.32 9.98 6.27
N ARG A 145 -13.09 8.77 6.78
CA ARG A 145 -11.84 8.40 7.46
C ARG A 145 -11.15 7.27 6.72
N GLN A 146 -9.83 7.39 6.58
CA GLN A 146 -9.02 6.30 6.06
C GLN A 146 -9.08 5.11 7.02
N ARG A 147 -9.46 3.96 6.49
CA ARG A 147 -9.51 2.66 7.17
C ARG A 147 -8.80 1.63 6.30
N PHE A 148 -8.75 0.40 6.75
CA PHE A 148 -8.28 -0.72 5.94
C PHE A 148 -9.09 -2.00 6.23
N GLU A 149 -9.26 -2.78 5.19
CA GLU A 149 -9.76 -4.15 5.24
C GLU A 149 -8.59 -5.09 5.42
N LEU A 150 -8.79 -6.22 6.09
CA LEU A 150 -7.81 -7.27 6.31
C LEU A 150 -8.45 -8.62 6.01
N SER A 151 -7.84 -9.39 5.11
CA SER A 151 -8.13 -10.81 4.94
C SER A 151 -7.08 -11.66 5.66
N GLN A 152 -7.50 -12.40 6.66
CA GLN A 152 -6.65 -13.33 7.38
C GLN A 152 -6.34 -14.58 6.52
N ASP A 153 -7.28 -14.97 5.63
CA ASP A 153 -7.07 -16.06 4.69
C ASP A 153 -5.98 -15.74 3.67
N ASN A 154 -6.01 -14.54 3.09
CA ASN A 154 -4.95 -14.08 2.20
C ASN A 154 -3.61 -13.98 2.95
N ALA A 155 -3.59 -13.49 4.20
CA ALA A 155 -2.38 -13.42 5.01
C ALA A 155 -1.77 -14.82 5.22
N ARG A 156 -2.60 -15.80 5.64
CA ARG A 156 -2.17 -17.19 5.80
C ARG A 156 -1.62 -17.80 4.51
N SER A 157 -2.28 -17.52 3.37
CA SER A 157 -1.84 -18.01 2.05
C SER A 157 -0.49 -17.44 1.63
N MET A 158 -0.11 -16.28 2.15
CA MET A 158 1.19 -15.63 1.95
C MET A 158 2.20 -15.97 3.04
N GLY A 159 1.90 -16.93 3.96
CA GLY A 159 2.77 -17.32 5.05
C GLY A 159 2.96 -16.27 6.13
N LEU A 160 2.03 -15.31 6.24
CA LEU A 160 2.07 -14.24 7.22
C LEU A 160 1.16 -14.54 8.40
N SER A 161 1.53 -14.03 9.59
CA SER A 161 0.68 -14.07 10.77
C SER A 161 0.23 -12.66 11.15
N THR A 162 -1.09 -12.50 11.26
CA THR A 162 -1.72 -11.24 11.67
C THR A 162 -2.26 -11.41 13.09
N GLY A 163 -1.66 -10.70 14.04
CA GLY A 163 -2.04 -10.76 15.45
C GLY A 163 -3.38 -10.06 15.75
N GLY A 164 -3.89 -10.26 16.97
CA GLY A 164 -5.15 -9.67 17.39
C GLY A 164 -5.15 -8.13 17.42
N GLU A 165 -3.99 -7.50 17.46
CA GLU A 165 -3.91 -6.03 17.46
C GLU A 165 -4.29 -5.45 16.09
N ILE A 166 -3.71 -5.95 14.99
CA ILE A 166 -4.08 -5.48 13.65
C ILE A 166 -5.53 -5.82 13.31
N SER A 167 -6.01 -6.99 13.76
CA SER A 167 -7.41 -7.42 13.53
C SER A 167 -8.43 -6.51 14.22
N ARG A 168 -8.10 -5.95 15.40
CA ARG A 168 -8.98 -4.97 16.07
C ARG A 168 -9.04 -3.62 15.38
N LEU A 169 -8.01 -3.25 14.61
CA LEU A 169 -7.93 -1.99 13.87
C LEU A 169 -8.56 -2.10 12.48
N ALA A 170 -8.65 -3.30 11.95
CA ALA A 170 -9.12 -3.60 10.61
C ALA A 170 -10.65 -3.75 10.53
N ILE A 171 -11.16 -3.65 9.31
CA ILE A 171 -12.42 -4.24 8.90
C ILE A 171 -12.08 -5.64 8.38
N LEU A 172 -12.56 -6.69 9.05
CA LEU A 172 -12.28 -8.06 8.61
C LEU A 172 -13.09 -8.37 7.35
N ALA A 173 -12.43 -8.99 6.36
CA ALA A 173 -12.96 -9.22 5.00
C ALA A 173 -12.58 -10.62 4.50
N ASP A 174 -12.93 -11.64 5.30
CA ASP A 174 -12.80 -13.06 4.94
C ASP A 174 -14.11 -13.60 4.38
#